data_fc894d9813346478ba0a4000c65b25e0
#
_entry.id   fc894d9813346478ba0a4000c65b25e0
#
_cell.length_a   1.000
_cell.length_b   1.000
_cell.length_c   1.000
_cell.angle_alpha   90.00
_cell.angle_beta   90.00
_cell.angle_gamma   90.00
#
_symmetry.space_group_name_H-M   'P 1'
#
loop_
_entity.id
_entity.type
_entity.pdbx_description
1 polymer ?
#
loop_
_entity_poly.entity_id
_entity_poly.type
_entity_poly.pdbx_seq_one_letter_code
_entity_poly.pdbx_strand_id
1 'polypeptide(L)'
;MAKKLQYANTQVEKYLSEVPAAVKTYIKDLEQQILNLANIGLALSKEKDMNRLLEMILLEAKRIANSDGGTLYMMTDDGRLRFEIMMTDSLDFHMGGTSGKDIPFYPVKLYTDKGEPNKSMIAAIMDLLGSPLSVYNFTG
;
A
#
# COMPACT_ATOMS: atom_id res chain seq x y z
N MET A 1 13.67 14.42 27.59
CA MET A 1 12.63 13.59 26.97
C MET A 1 12.85 12.08 27.15
N ALA A 2 14.03 11.54 26.93
CA ALA A 2 14.32 10.10 27.07
C ALA A 2 14.00 9.49 28.45
N LYS A 3 14.32 10.16 29.57
CA LYS A 3 14.02 9.67 30.92
C LYS A 3 12.52 9.53 31.23
N LYS A 4 11.67 10.37 30.64
CA LYS A 4 10.21 10.35 30.84
C LYS A 4 9.54 9.17 30.11
N LEU A 5 10.06 8.83 28.92
CA LEU A 5 9.65 7.64 28.16
C LEU A 5 10.08 6.33 28.85
N GLN A 6 11.28 6.30 29.40
CA GLN A 6 11.80 5.13 30.10
C GLN A 6 11.03 4.84 31.40
N TYR A 7 10.62 5.89 32.13
CA TYR A 7 9.80 5.75 33.34
C TYR A 7 8.37 5.27 33.02
N ALA A 8 7.78 5.78 31.94
CA ALA A 8 6.47 5.34 31.48
C ALA A 8 6.48 3.87 31.06
N ASN A 9 7.52 3.42 30.36
CA ASN A 9 7.68 2.01 29.97
C ASN A 9 7.78 1.07 31.19
N THR A 10 8.53 1.46 32.22
CA THR A 10 8.68 0.64 33.45
C THR A 10 7.36 0.47 34.21
N GLN A 11 6.51 1.53 34.26
CA GLN A 11 5.19 1.40 34.87
C GLN A 11 4.24 0.54 34.02
N VAL A 12 4.27 0.72 32.70
CA VAL A 12 3.45 -0.09 31.78
C VAL A 12 3.83 -1.57 31.88
N GLU A 13 5.11 -1.91 31.93
CA GLU A 13 5.59 -3.28 32.11
C GLU A 13 5.07 -3.92 33.41
N LYS A 14 5.03 -3.15 34.51
CA LYS A 14 4.49 -3.63 35.79
C LYS A 14 3.00 -3.98 35.67
N TYR A 15 2.18 -3.12 35.04
CA TYR A 15 0.76 -3.41 34.84
C TYR A 15 0.54 -4.55 33.81
N LEU A 16 1.38 -4.63 32.77
CA LEU A 16 1.33 -5.71 31.80
C LEU A 16 1.67 -7.09 32.44
N SER A 17 2.40 -7.12 33.57
CA SER A 17 2.68 -8.40 34.25
C SER A 17 1.42 -9.08 34.78
N GLU A 18 0.36 -8.32 35.06
CA GLU A 18 -0.89 -8.79 35.64
C GLU A 18 -1.96 -9.16 34.60
N VAL A 19 -1.74 -8.84 33.30
CA VAL A 19 -2.72 -9.17 32.24
C VAL A 19 -2.47 -10.55 31.62
N PRO A 20 -3.52 -11.20 31.06
CA PRO A 20 -3.39 -12.49 30.38
C PRO A 20 -2.33 -12.50 29.27
N ALA A 21 -1.68 -13.62 29.07
CA ALA A 21 -0.61 -13.76 28.06
C ALA A 21 -1.07 -13.37 26.64
N ALA A 22 -2.32 -13.70 26.27
CA ALA A 22 -2.89 -13.33 24.99
C ALA A 22 -2.93 -11.81 24.77
N VAL A 23 -3.25 -11.03 25.81
CA VAL A 23 -3.27 -9.56 25.73
C VAL A 23 -1.85 -9.01 25.59
N LYS A 24 -0.87 -9.59 26.28
CA LYS A 24 0.54 -9.21 26.12
C LYS A 24 1.03 -9.43 24.70
N THR A 25 0.71 -10.57 24.12
CA THR A 25 1.06 -10.89 22.71
C THR A 25 0.42 -9.87 21.77
N TYR A 26 -0.86 -9.61 21.93
CA TYR A 26 -1.57 -8.64 21.10
C TYR A 26 -0.96 -7.22 21.18
N ILE A 27 -0.59 -6.76 22.38
CA ILE A 27 0.06 -5.45 22.55
C ILE A 27 1.42 -5.41 21.85
N LYS A 28 2.24 -6.48 21.98
CA LYS A 28 3.53 -6.56 21.30
C LYS A 28 3.39 -6.56 19.79
N ASP A 29 2.38 -7.25 19.26
CA ASP A 29 2.10 -7.27 17.83
C ASP A 29 1.70 -5.88 17.33
N LEU A 30 0.88 -5.15 18.08
CA LEU A 30 0.52 -3.76 17.77
C LEU A 30 1.74 -2.82 17.81
N GLU A 31 2.59 -2.93 18.82
CA GLU A 31 3.84 -2.16 18.91
C GLU A 31 4.73 -2.41 17.70
N GLN A 32 4.88 -3.68 17.31
CA GLN A 32 5.67 -4.04 16.13
C GLN A 32 5.07 -3.49 14.84
N GLN A 33 3.75 -3.50 14.69
CA GLN A 33 3.07 -2.91 13.53
C GLN A 33 3.29 -1.40 13.47
N ILE A 34 3.21 -0.69 14.59
CA ILE A 34 3.48 0.76 14.67
C ILE A 34 4.93 1.06 14.26
N LEU A 35 5.90 0.29 14.78
CA LEU A 35 7.31 0.46 14.42
C LEU A 35 7.55 0.20 12.92
N ASN A 36 6.91 -0.81 12.36
CA ASN A 36 7.01 -1.12 10.93
C ASN A 36 6.46 0.04 10.09
N LEU A 37 5.28 0.58 10.43
CA LEU A 37 4.69 1.73 9.75
C LEU A 37 5.57 2.98 9.83
N ALA A 38 6.16 3.26 10.99
CA ALA A 38 7.08 4.37 11.17
C ALA A 38 8.35 4.21 10.31
N ASN A 39 8.90 3.00 10.23
CA ASN A 39 10.07 2.70 9.40
C ASN A 39 9.77 2.84 7.90
N ILE A 40 8.60 2.37 7.44
CA ILE A 40 8.13 2.56 6.07
C ILE A 40 8.03 4.06 5.76
N GLY A 41 7.35 4.84 6.60
CA GLY A 41 7.23 6.29 6.42
C GLY A 41 8.58 7.00 6.34
N LEU A 42 9.54 6.59 7.18
CA LEU A 42 10.89 7.14 7.16
C LEU A 42 11.67 6.74 5.89
N ALA A 43 11.52 5.51 5.43
CA ALA A 43 12.15 5.03 4.19
C ALA A 43 11.61 5.78 2.97
N LEU A 44 10.29 5.92 2.86
CA LEU A 44 9.62 6.66 1.79
C LEU A 44 10.03 8.13 1.76
N SER A 45 10.15 8.77 2.94
CA SER A 45 10.54 10.19 3.03
C SER A 45 11.98 10.48 2.62
N LYS A 46 12.86 9.49 2.60
CA LYS A 46 14.26 9.62 2.20
C LYS A 46 14.51 9.34 0.73
N GLU A 47 13.57 8.68 0.04
CA GLU A 47 13.71 8.32 -1.37
C GLU A 47 13.52 9.58 -2.23
N LYS A 48 14.46 9.83 -3.14
CA LYS A 48 14.43 10.97 -4.07
C LYS A 48 14.10 10.57 -5.49
N ASP A 49 14.26 9.30 -5.82
CA ASP A 49 13.88 8.75 -7.12
C ASP A 49 12.37 8.44 -7.10
N MET A 50 11.61 9.12 -7.96
CA MET A 50 10.16 8.98 -8.01
C MET A 50 9.73 7.55 -8.38
N ASN A 51 10.39 6.91 -9.35
CA ASN A 51 10.04 5.56 -9.78
C ASN A 51 10.25 4.56 -8.64
N ARG A 52 11.37 4.70 -7.94
CA ARG A 52 11.70 3.87 -6.79
C ARG A 52 10.73 4.12 -5.63
N LEU A 53 10.35 5.37 -5.38
CA LEU A 53 9.37 5.73 -4.37
C LEU A 53 8.01 5.07 -4.65
N LEU A 54 7.51 5.19 -5.88
CA LEU A 54 6.25 4.58 -6.29
C LEU A 54 6.26 3.05 -6.18
N GLU A 55 7.38 2.45 -6.55
CA GLU A 55 7.57 0.99 -6.41
C GLU A 55 7.58 0.54 -4.95
N MET A 56 8.28 1.26 -4.07
CA MET A 56 8.25 1.00 -2.63
C MET A 56 6.83 1.11 -2.06
N ILE A 57 6.06 2.12 -2.46
CA ILE A 57 4.65 2.28 -2.06
C ILE A 57 3.82 1.06 -2.48
N LEU A 58 3.95 0.63 -3.74
CA LEU A 58 3.19 -0.52 -4.24
C LEU A 58 3.59 -1.83 -3.55
N LEU A 59 4.89 -2.06 -3.33
CA LEU A 59 5.39 -3.24 -2.63
C LEU A 59 4.85 -3.30 -1.19
N GLU A 60 4.87 -2.17 -0.47
CA GLU A 60 4.35 -2.13 0.90
C GLU A 60 2.82 -2.30 0.94
N ALA A 61 2.09 -1.73 -0.02
CA ALA A 61 0.65 -1.94 -0.16
C ALA A 61 0.33 -3.43 -0.41
N LYS A 62 1.05 -4.10 -1.32
CA LYS A 62 0.94 -5.54 -1.55
C LYS A 62 1.19 -6.35 -0.27
N ARG A 63 2.27 -6.02 0.45
CA ARG A 63 2.63 -6.71 1.69
C ARG A 63 1.55 -6.57 2.76
N ILE A 64 1.03 -5.36 2.98
CA ILE A 64 -0.02 -5.09 3.97
C ILE A 64 -1.32 -5.81 3.59
N ALA A 65 -1.68 -5.81 2.31
CA ALA A 65 -2.87 -6.46 1.79
C ALA A 65 -2.73 -7.98 1.63
N ASN A 66 -1.52 -8.53 1.81
CA ASN A 66 -1.17 -9.92 1.52
C ASN A 66 -1.61 -10.34 0.11
N SER A 67 -1.38 -9.44 -0.89
CA SER A 67 -1.80 -9.67 -2.27
C SER A 67 -0.65 -10.15 -3.15
N ASP A 68 -0.97 -11.03 -4.10
CA ASP A 68 -0.02 -11.58 -5.08
C ASP A 68 0.44 -10.53 -6.09
N GLY A 69 -0.45 -9.61 -6.47
CA GLY A 69 -0.15 -8.59 -7.46
C GLY A 69 -0.62 -7.19 -7.07
N GLY A 70 -0.16 -6.21 -7.83
CA GLY A 70 -0.56 -4.83 -7.68
C GLY A 70 -0.32 -4.01 -8.94
N THR A 71 -1.13 -2.98 -9.13
CA THR A 71 -0.95 -2.01 -10.19
C THR A 71 -1.07 -0.61 -9.62
N LEU A 72 -0.12 0.25 -9.94
CA LEU A 72 -0.14 1.65 -9.59
C LEU A 72 -0.44 2.49 -10.83
N TYR A 73 -1.39 3.39 -10.69
CA TYR A 73 -1.79 4.33 -11.72
C TYR A 73 -1.50 5.76 -11.27
N MET A 74 -1.18 6.61 -12.22
CA MET A 74 -1.17 8.06 -12.02
C MET A 74 -2.21 8.74 -12.90
N MET A 75 -2.88 9.74 -12.34
CA MET A 75 -3.80 10.57 -13.11
C MET A 75 -2.99 11.54 -13.98
N THR A 76 -3.32 11.59 -15.26
CA THR A 76 -2.78 12.58 -16.20
C THR A 76 -3.60 13.86 -16.17
N ASP A 77 -3.02 14.98 -16.65
CA ASP A 77 -3.68 16.30 -16.65
C ASP A 77 -4.99 16.32 -17.48
N ASP A 78 -5.12 15.40 -18.45
CA ASP A 78 -6.33 15.23 -19.26
C ASP A 78 -7.35 14.24 -18.66
N GLY A 79 -7.21 13.88 -17.38
CA GLY A 79 -8.16 13.07 -16.64
C GLY A 79 -8.17 11.59 -17.03
N ARG A 80 -7.03 11.05 -17.42
CA ARG A 80 -6.84 9.62 -17.70
C ARG A 80 -6.00 8.98 -16.61
N LEU A 81 -6.06 7.66 -16.48
CA LEU A 81 -5.17 6.87 -15.65
C LEU A 81 -4.07 6.24 -16.51
N ARG A 82 -2.84 6.64 -16.27
CA ARG A 82 -1.65 6.04 -16.85
C ARG A 82 -1.14 4.95 -15.91
N PHE A 83 -0.77 3.80 -16.48
CA PHE A 83 -0.09 2.74 -15.73
C PHE A 83 1.35 3.16 -15.44
N GLU A 84 1.75 3.14 -14.19
CA GLU A 84 3.13 3.44 -13.77
C GLU A 84 3.91 2.19 -13.40
N ILE A 85 3.26 1.26 -12.69
CA ILE A 85 3.88 0.00 -12.26
C ILE A 85 2.82 -1.09 -12.28
N MET A 86 3.21 -2.26 -12.78
CA MET A 86 2.41 -3.48 -12.72
C MET A 86 3.31 -4.63 -12.29
N MET A 87 2.88 -5.38 -11.26
CA MET A 87 3.63 -6.53 -10.77
C MET A 87 2.71 -7.64 -10.26
N THR A 88 3.15 -8.89 -10.46
CA THR A 88 2.48 -10.09 -9.94
C THR A 88 3.56 -11.11 -9.60
N ASP A 89 3.62 -11.56 -8.34
CA ASP A 89 4.69 -12.43 -7.85
C ASP A 89 4.57 -13.85 -8.42
N SER A 90 3.37 -14.43 -8.43
CA SER A 90 3.13 -15.80 -8.95
C SER A 90 3.45 -15.94 -10.44
N LEU A 91 3.40 -14.84 -11.20
CA LEU A 91 3.69 -14.83 -12.63
C LEU A 91 5.08 -14.30 -12.96
N ASP A 92 5.89 -13.92 -11.96
CA ASP A 92 7.18 -13.23 -12.15
C ASP A 92 7.07 -12.05 -13.13
N PHE A 93 5.99 -11.28 -12.98
CA PHE A 93 5.65 -10.20 -13.88
C PHE A 93 5.93 -8.85 -13.20
N HIS A 94 6.79 -8.04 -13.83
CA HIS A 94 7.10 -6.69 -13.38
C HIS A 94 7.36 -5.77 -14.57
N MET A 95 6.57 -4.71 -14.70
CA MET A 95 6.69 -3.66 -15.72
C MET A 95 6.52 -2.27 -15.10
N GLY A 96 7.16 -1.26 -15.68
CA GLY A 96 7.21 0.11 -15.15
C GLY A 96 8.13 0.24 -13.94
N GLY A 97 8.07 1.35 -13.25
CA GLY A 97 8.90 1.62 -12.07
C GLY A 97 10.40 1.52 -12.39
N THR A 98 11.12 0.71 -11.60
CA THR A 98 12.56 0.46 -11.78
C THR A 98 12.87 -0.76 -12.65
N SER A 99 11.87 -1.48 -13.18
CA SER A 99 12.06 -2.72 -13.94
C SER A 99 12.79 -2.54 -15.27
N GLY A 100 12.85 -1.32 -15.81
CA GLY A 100 13.37 -1.03 -17.15
C GLY A 100 12.51 -1.55 -18.30
N LYS A 101 11.31 -2.08 -18.02
CA LYS A 101 10.36 -2.58 -19.02
C LYS A 101 9.21 -1.60 -19.15
N ASP A 102 8.94 -1.12 -20.36
CA ASP A 102 7.81 -0.23 -20.62
C ASP A 102 6.49 -0.98 -20.53
N ILE A 103 5.46 -0.27 -20.06
CA ILE A 103 4.09 -0.79 -20.00
C ILE A 103 3.41 -0.47 -21.35
N PRO A 104 3.03 -1.48 -22.16
CA PRO A 104 2.50 -1.28 -23.52
C PRO A 104 1.01 -0.90 -23.54
N PHE A 105 0.47 -0.34 -22.42
CA PHE A 105 -0.93 0.01 -22.31
C PHE A 105 -1.14 1.51 -22.40
N TYR A 106 -2.16 1.92 -23.19
CA TYR A 106 -2.55 3.31 -23.27
C TYR A 106 -3.25 3.77 -22.00
N PRO A 107 -3.12 5.07 -21.64
CA PRO A 107 -3.88 5.65 -20.52
C PRO A 107 -5.37 5.48 -20.70
N VAL A 108 -6.08 5.13 -19.66
CA VAL A 108 -7.50 4.80 -19.69
C VAL A 108 -8.34 6.01 -19.25
N LYS A 109 -9.34 6.40 -20.04
CA LYS A 109 -10.29 7.46 -19.67
C LYS A 109 -11.13 7.00 -18.47
N LEU A 110 -11.25 7.84 -17.43
CA LEU A 110 -12.13 7.61 -16.29
C LEU A 110 -13.59 7.78 -16.63
N TYR A 111 -13.88 8.70 -17.57
CA TYR A 111 -15.22 9.01 -18.00
C TYR A 111 -15.36 8.85 -19.52
N THR A 112 -16.55 8.49 -19.97
CA THR A 112 -16.93 8.48 -21.38
C THR A 112 -17.05 9.90 -21.91
N ASP A 113 -17.16 10.05 -23.22
CA ASP A 113 -17.39 11.37 -23.85
C ASP A 113 -18.75 12.00 -23.46
N LYS A 114 -19.65 11.22 -22.83
CA LYS A 114 -20.91 11.68 -22.25
C LYS A 114 -20.82 12.08 -20.78
N GLY A 115 -19.62 12.03 -20.18
CA GLY A 115 -19.40 12.33 -18.75
C GLY A 115 -19.83 11.23 -17.80
N GLU A 116 -20.19 10.03 -18.30
CA GLU A 116 -20.52 8.89 -17.48
C GLU A 116 -19.23 8.12 -17.09
N PRO A 117 -19.17 7.49 -15.87
CA PRO A 117 -18.05 6.64 -15.50
C PRO A 117 -17.78 5.56 -16.56
N ASN A 118 -16.53 5.40 -16.96
CA ASN A 118 -16.13 4.39 -17.94
C ASN A 118 -16.15 3.00 -17.28
N LYS A 119 -17.21 2.23 -17.54
CA LYS A 119 -17.45 0.89 -16.96
C LYS A 119 -16.67 -0.26 -17.60
N SER A 120 -15.79 -0.02 -18.57
CA SER A 120 -15.08 -1.09 -19.27
C SER A 120 -13.83 -1.45 -18.56
N MET A 121 -13.10 -1.58 -17.90
CA MET A 121 -11.88 -2.05 -17.20
C MET A 121 -11.58 -1.38 -15.86
N ILE A 122 -11.76 -0.07 -15.76
CA ILE A 122 -11.43 0.68 -14.54
C ILE A 122 -12.67 0.89 -13.68
N ALA A 123 -13.86 0.80 -14.23
CA ALA A 123 -15.09 0.95 -13.46
C ALA A 123 -15.30 -0.21 -12.48
N ALA A 124 -14.84 -1.40 -12.79
CA ALA A 124 -14.73 -2.44 -11.77
C ALA A 124 -13.82 -1.98 -10.62
N ILE A 125 -12.74 -1.27 -10.93
CA ILE A 125 -11.78 -0.73 -9.95
C ILE A 125 -12.37 0.51 -9.24
N MET A 126 -13.14 1.35 -9.91
CA MET A 126 -13.70 2.58 -9.32
C MET A 126 -15.00 2.35 -8.55
N ASP A 127 -15.87 1.41 -8.95
CA ASP A 127 -16.94 0.87 -8.08
C ASP A 127 -16.38 0.21 -6.82
N LEU A 128 -15.16 -0.31 -6.91
CA LEU A 128 -14.38 -0.86 -5.82
C LEU A 128 -13.69 0.22 -4.98
N LEU A 129 -13.27 1.33 -5.57
CA LEU A 129 -12.64 2.47 -4.89
C LEU A 129 -13.68 3.45 -4.30
N GLY A 130 -14.96 3.30 -4.62
CA GLY A 130 -16.07 3.94 -3.88
C GLY A 130 -16.23 3.39 -2.45
N SER A 131 -15.56 2.28 -2.14
CA SER A 131 -15.28 1.80 -0.80
C SER A 131 -13.78 1.97 -0.53
N PRO A 132 -13.33 2.72 0.49
CA PRO A 132 -11.94 3.13 0.63
C PRO A 132 -10.91 2.02 0.89
N LEU A 133 -11.24 0.76 0.76
CA LEU A 133 -10.32 -0.40 0.89
C LEU A 133 -11.03 -1.71 0.45
N SER A 134 -11.28 -1.87 -0.83
CA SER A 134 -11.60 -3.22 -1.32
C SER A 134 -10.35 -3.83 -1.96
N VAL A 135 -9.67 -4.68 -1.20
CA VAL A 135 -8.64 -5.57 -1.74
C VAL A 135 -9.37 -6.79 -2.29
N TYR A 136 -9.44 -6.92 -3.62
CA TYR A 136 -10.00 -8.13 -4.23
C TYR A 136 -8.92 -9.19 -4.36
N ASN A 137 -9.07 -10.27 -3.61
CA ASN A 137 -8.39 -11.52 -3.89
C ASN A 137 -9.12 -12.22 -5.05
N PHE A 138 -8.53 -12.20 -6.22
CA PHE A 138 -8.90 -13.14 -7.27
C PHE A 138 -8.33 -14.52 -6.90
N THR A 139 -9.06 -15.29 -6.14
CA THR A 139 -8.90 -16.75 -6.09
C THR A 139 -9.81 -17.31 -7.17
N GLY A 140 -9.25 -17.58 -8.36
CA GLY A 140 -9.86 -18.45 -9.37
C GLY A 140 -9.43 -19.87 -9.12
#